data_e6480987ef1dcdcdb8535b0ba66c6d69
#
_entry.id   e6480987ef1dcdcdb8535b0ba66c6d69
#
_cell.length_a   1.000
_cell.length_b   1.000
_cell.length_c   1.000
_cell.angle_alpha   90.00
_cell.angle_beta   90.00
_cell.angle_gamma   90.00
#
_symmetry.space_group_name_H-M   'P 1'
#
loop_
_entity.id
_entity.type
_entity.pdbx_description
1 polymer ?
#
loop_
_entity_poly.entity_id
_entity_poly.type
_entity_poly.pdbx_seq_one_letter_code
_entity_poly.pdbx_strand_id
1 'polypeptide(L)'
;MEIKDIERSIIKKYRKEIWSPFIKALKEFELINDGDKVAVAISGGKDSLLLAKVIEELHRHSKVDFDVEYICMDPGYTEENRDRLEQNLSYLHIPGKIFETEIFQIAEEVTKGEYPCYMCARMRRGALYSKAQELGCNKIALGHHMNDVIETIMLNVLYAGKYNTMMPKLKAKNFENMELIRPFYYIREEDIIKWRDYSKLSALDCACKVTKSEEAYTRKMIKQMIADMKKDNPGVEISILRSAHNVNCDMVVGYQQNGEKHTFLEEFNG
;
A
#
# COMPACT_ATOMS: atom_id res chain seq x y z
N MET A 1 -21.72 0.32 -15.59
CA MET A 1 -21.19 1.66 -15.95
C MET A 1 -20.19 1.43 -17.07
N GLU A 2 -20.08 2.36 -18.02
CA GLU A 2 -19.05 2.21 -19.06
C GLU A 2 -17.66 2.45 -18.49
N ILE A 3 -16.66 1.72 -18.98
CA ILE A 3 -15.27 1.82 -18.50
C ILE A 3 -14.72 3.25 -18.67
N LYS A 4 -15.05 3.93 -19.76
CA LYS A 4 -14.65 5.33 -20.01
C LYS A 4 -15.15 6.31 -18.94
N ASP A 5 -16.34 6.06 -18.37
CA ASP A 5 -16.87 6.89 -17.28
C ASP A 5 -16.12 6.65 -15.98
N ILE A 6 -15.73 5.39 -15.71
CA ILE A 6 -14.91 5.02 -14.55
C ILE A 6 -13.53 5.70 -14.64
N GLU A 7 -12.85 5.59 -15.77
CA GLU A 7 -11.54 6.20 -16.02
C GLU A 7 -11.62 7.73 -15.92
N ARG A 8 -12.56 8.33 -16.62
CA ARG A 8 -12.78 9.78 -16.57
C ARG A 8 -13.08 10.28 -15.15
N SER A 9 -13.77 9.48 -14.34
CA SER A 9 -14.08 9.87 -12.96
C SER A 9 -12.86 10.15 -12.13
N ILE A 10 -11.78 9.39 -12.30
CA ILE A 10 -10.52 9.54 -11.57
C ILE A 10 -9.92 10.95 -11.79
N ILE A 11 -9.82 11.36 -13.05
CA ILE A 11 -9.17 12.63 -13.44
C ILE A 11 -10.10 13.84 -13.41
N LYS A 12 -11.42 13.64 -13.31
CA LYS A 12 -12.43 14.73 -13.28
C LYS A 12 -13.14 14.79 -11.95
N LYS A 13 -14.02 13.81 -11.64
CA LYS A 13 -14.88 13.81 -10.46
C LYS A 13 -14.08 13.69 -9.15
N TYR A 14 -13.11 12.80 -9.12
CA TYR A 14 -12.25 12.54 -7.96
C TYR A 14 -10.85 13.17 -8.08
N ARG A 15 -10.75 14.26 -8.87
CA ARG A 15 -9.48 14.92 -9.13
C ARG A 15 -8.80 15.40 -7.85
N LYS A 16 -9.55 16.02 -6.93
CA LYS A 16 -9.01 16.58 -5.69
C LYS A 16 -8.66 15.49 -4.67
N GLU A 17 -9.48 14.47 -4.63
CA GLU A 17 -9.43 13.39 -3.61
C GLU A 17 -8.45 12.27 -4.01
N ILE A 18 -8.31 11.97 -5.31
CA ILE A 18 -7.50 10.85 -5.80
C ILE A 18 -6.35 11.34 -6.69
N TRP A 19 -6.66 11.97 -7.82
CA TRP A 19 -5.65 12.27 -8.83
C TRP A 19 -4.58 13.27 -8.36
N SER A 20 -4.98 14.38 -7.74
CA SER A 20 -4.02 15.39 -7.27
C SER A 20 -3.13 14.88 -6.14
N PRO A 21 -3.62 14.20 -5.08
CA PRO A 21 -2.78 13.56 -4.07
C PRO A 21 -1.85 12.49 -4.63
N PHE A 22 -2.30 11.69 -5.61
CA PHE A 22 -1.48 10.71 -6.31
C PHE A 22 -0.30 11.39 -7.02
N ILE A 23 -0.58 12.40 -7.85
CA ILE A 23 0.49 13.16 -8.57
C ILE A 23 1.43 13.85 -7.58
N LYS A 24 0.90 14.34 -6.45
CA LYS A 24 1.73 14.90 -5.39
C LYS A 24 2.72 13.87 -4.85
N ALA A 25 2.25 12.68 -4.49
CA ALA A 25 3.10 11.62 -3.97
C ALA A 25 4.17 11.18 -4.98
N LEU A 26 3.80 11.05 -6.27
CA LEU A 26 4.75 10.70 -7.32
C LEU A 26 5.92 11.69 -7.42
N LYS A 27 5.60 13.00 -7.39
CA LYS A 27 6.59 14.07 -7.53
C LYS A 27 7.44 14.24 -6.27
N GLU A 28 6.79 14.27 -5.10
CA GLU A 28 7.46 14.56 -3.82
C GLU A 28 8.44 13.44 -3.43
N PHE A 29 8.09 12.20 -3.75
CA PHE A 29 8.90 11.02 -3.38
C PHE A 29 9.65 10.42 -4.57
N GLU A 30 9.57 11.03 -5.76
CA GLU A 30 10.23 10.53 -6.98
C GLU A 30 9.92 9.04 -7.22
N LEU A 31 8.62 8.69 -7.17
CA LEU A 31 8.21 7.28 -7.16
C LEU A 31 8.37 6.60 -8.52
N ILE A 32 8.15 7.33 -9.62
CA ILE A 32 8.27 6.82 -10.99
C ILE A 32 9.08 7.82 -11.81
N ASN A 33 10.12 7.34 -12.48
CA ASN A 33 11.04 8.11 -13.29
C ASN A 33 11.11 7.55 -14.72
N ASP A 34 11.75 8.29 -15.63
CA ASP A 34 11.99 7.81 -17.00
C ASP A 34 12.81 6.52 -17.00
N GLY A 35 12.40 5.57 -17.82
CA GLY A 35 13.02 4.25 -17.95
C GLY A 35 12.61 3.24 -16.87
N ASP A 36 11.74 3.59 -15.92
CA ASP A 36 11.23 2.62 -14.95
C ASP A 36 10.30 1.59 -15.62
N LYS A 37 10.31 0.38 -15.10
CA LYS A 37 9.29 -0.64 -15.38
C LYS A 37 8.60 -1.04 -14.08
N VAL A 38 7.33 -0.68 -13.97
CA VAL A 38 6.55 -0.77 -12.72
C VAL A 38 5.63 -1.97 -12.74
N ALA A 39 5.78 -2.89 -11.79
CA ALA A 39 4.81 -3.93 -11.51
C ALA A 39 3.73 -3.40 -10.56
N VAL A 40 2.49 -3.32 -11.00
CA VAL A 40 1.34 -2.98 -10.17
C VAL A 40 0.80 -4.26 -9.55
N ALA A 41 0.89 -4.39 -8.23
CA ALA A 41 0.41 -5.56 -7.51
C ALA A 41 -1.10 -5.46 -7.23
N ILE A 42 -1.86 -6.39 -7.80
CA ILE A 42 -3.32 -6.45 -7.70
C ILE A 42 -3.72 -7.62 -6.81
N SER A 43 -4.41 -7.32 -5.72
CA SER A 43 -4.97 -8.31 -4.78
C SER A 43 -6.48 -8.53 -4.96
N GLY A 44 -7.12 -7.82 -5.89
CA GLY A 44 -8.57 -7.81 -6.06
C GLY A 44 -9.33 -6.90 -5.08
N GLY A 45 -8.66 -6.35 -4.08
CA GLY A 45 -9.24 -5.34 -3.18
C GLY A 45 -9.38 -3.96 -3.84
N LYS A 46 -10.27 -3.12 -3.30
CA LYS A 46 -10.58 -1.78 -3.81
C LYS A 46 -9.35 -0.91 -4.10
N ASP A 47 -8.35 -0.97 -3.21
CA ASP A 47 -7.16 -0.12 -3.28
C ASP A 47 -6.27 -0.52 -4.46
N SER A 48 -6.05 -1.82 -4.65
CA SER A 48 -5.22 -2.34 -5.74
C SER A 48 -5.88 -2.18 -7.11
N LEU A 49 -7.21 -2.31 -7.21
CA LEU A 49 -7.96 -2.08 -8.43
C LEU A 49 -7.95 -0.62 -8.85
N LEU A 50 -8.14 0.30 -7.88
CA LEU A 50 -7.99 1.74 -8.15
C LEU A 50 -6.55 2.07 -8.56
N LEU A 51 -5.54 1.49 -7.87
CA LEU A 51 -4.13 1.73 -8.20
C LEU A 51 -3.82 1.36 -9.65
N ALA A 52 -4.32 0.21 -10.12
CA ALA A 52 -4.15 -0.23 -11.50
C ALA A 52 -4.72 0.80 -12.49
N LYS A 53 -5.92 1.31 -12.24
CA LYS A 53 -6.55 2.32 -13.12
C LYS A 53 -5.87 3.69 -13.06
N VAL A 54 -5.39 4.11 -11.89
CA VAL A 54 -4.68 5.40 -11.74
C VAL A 54 -3.31 5.35 -12.43
N ILE A 55 -2.58 4.23 -12.32
CA ILE A 55 -1.30 4.04 -13.04
C ILE A 55 -1.54 3.94 -14.54
N GLU A 56 -2.59 3.28 -14.99
CA GLU A 56 -2.96 3.24 -16.41
C GLU A 56 -3.25 4.64 -16.97
N GLU A 57 -4.02 5.46 -16.24
CA GLU A 57 -4.27 6.85 -16.62
C GLU A 57 -2.99 7.70 -16.64
N LEU A 58 -2.09 7.47 -15.68
CA LEU A 58 -0.78 8.12 -15.69
C LEU A 58 0.01 7.71 -16.92
N HIS A 59 0.12 6.42 -17.22
CA HIS A 59 0.87 5.90 -18.36
C HIS A 59 0.37 6.45 -19.70
N ARG A 60 -0.95 6.63 -19.86
CA ARG A 60 -1.55 7.21 -21.08
C ARG A 60 -1.25 8.70 -21.26
N HIS A 61 -1.09 9.46 -20.18
CA HIS A 61 -1.11 10.93 -20.22
C HIS A 61 0.16 11.59 -19.66
N SER A 62 1.08 10.80 -19.11
CA SER A 62 2.35 11.29 -18.58
C SER A 62 3.33 11.68 -19.70
N LYS A 63 4.23 12.61 -19.34
CA LYS A 63 5.43 12.85 -20.11
C LYS A 63 6.61 11.97 -19.67
N VAL A 64 6.48 11.33 -18.53
CA VAL A 64 7.46 10.36 -18.02
C VAL A 64 7.30 9.08 -18.83
N ASP A 65 8.38 8.60 -19.41
CA ASP A 65 8.42 7.37 -20.19
C ASP A 65 8.72 6.18 -19.26
N PHE A 66 7.74 5.33 -19.04
CA PHE A 66 7.88 4.15 -18.18
C PHE A 66 6.96 3.01 -18.63
N ASP A 67 7.35 1.78 -18.37
CA ASP A 67 6.56 0.59 -18.66
C ASP A 67 5.73 0.12 -17.46
N VAL A 68 4.62 -0.57 -17.71
CA VAL A 68 3.73 -1.11 -16.67
C VAL A 68 3.42 -2.58 -16.90
N GLU A 69 3.57 -3.38 -15.84
CA GLU A 69 3.07 -4.75 -15.76
C GLU A 69 2.01 -4.86 -14.65
N TYR A 70 0.91 -5.56 -14.90
CA TYR A 70 -0.13 -5.79 -13.92
C TYR A 70 -0.04 -7.23 -13.43
N ILE A 71 0.32 -7.44 -12.18
CA ILE A 71 0.53 -8.75 -11.58
C ILE A 71 -0.50 -9.05 -10.50
N CYS A 72 -1.18 -10.17 -10.64
CA CYS A 72 -2.19 -10.65 -9.70
C CYS A 72 -1.68 -11.94 -9.07
N MET A 73 -1.30 -11.90 -7.81
CA MET A 73 -0.91 -13.11 -7.11
C MET A 73 -2.13 -13.79 -6.52
N ASP A 74 -2.33 -15.04 -6.89
CA ASP A 74 -3.28 -15.95 -6.22
C ASP A 74 -2.53 -16.74 -5.13
N PRO A 75 -2.77 -16.46 -3.85
CA PRO A 75 -2.09 -17.15 -2.76
C PRO A 75 -2.78 -18.46 -2.33
N GLY A 76 -3.72 -18.96 -3.10
CA GLY A 76 -4.61 -20.08 -2.81
C GLY A 76 -6.06 -19.60 -2.52
N TYR A 77 -6.60 -18.77 -3.39
CA TYR A 77 -7.97 -18.28 -3.27
C TYR A 77 -9.00 -19.42 -3.37
N THR A 78 -10.17 -19.20 -2.80
CA THR A 78 -11.35 -19.99 -3.14
C THR A 78 -11.77 -19.70 -4.57
N GLU A 79 -12.45 -20.65 -5.22
CA GLU A 79 -12.98 -20.48 -6.58
C GLU A 79 -13.82 -19.19 -6.70
N GLU A 80 -14.71 -18.93 -5.73
CA GLU A 80 -15.50 -17.69 -5.69
C GLU A 80 -14.64 -16.41 -5.68
N ASN A 81 -13.56 -16.38 -4.90
CA ASN A 81 -12.67 -15.21 -4.83
C ASN A 81 -11.84 -15.06 -6.11
N ARG A 82 -11.45 -16.19 -6.72
CA ARG A 82 -10.75 -16.19 -8.00
C ARG A 82 -11.63 -15.65 -9.12
N ASP A 83 -12.86 -16.16 -9.22
CA ASP A 83 -13.85 -15.69 -10.20
C ASP A 83 -14.13 -14.20 -10.03
N ARG A 84 -14.28 -13.73 -8.81
CA ARG A 84 -14.51 -12.32 -8.51
C ARG A 84 -13.33 -11.43 -8.90
N LEU A 85 -12.10 -11.90 -8.70
CA LEU A 85 -10.89 -11.21 -9.18
C LEU A 85 -10.92 -11.09 -10.71
N GLU A 86 -11.17 -12.19 -11.43
CA GLU A 86 -11.21 -12.22 -12.89
C GLU A 86 -12.33 -11.34 -13.45
N GLN A 87 -13.51 -11.35 -12.84
CA GLN A 87 -14.62 -10.47 -13.20
C GLN A 87 -14.25 -9.00 -13.03
N ASN A 88 -13.60 -8.62 -11.92
CA ASN A 88 -13.17 -7.24 -11.71
C ASN A 88 -12.09 -6.80 -12.70
N LEU A 89 -11.11 -7.67 -13.01
CA LEU A 89 -10.10 -7.39 -14.03
C LEU A 89 -10.72 -7.18 -15.40
N SER A 90 -11.66 -8.06 -15.79
CA SER A 90 -12.41 -7.96 -17.04
C SER A 90 -13.27 -6.69 -17.09
N TYR A 91 -14.02 -6.40 -16.02
CA TYR A 91 -14.88 -5.22 -15.92
C TYR A 91 -14.12 -3.90 -16.04
N LEU A 92 -12.93 -3.85 -15.44
CA LEU A 92 -12.05 -2.67 -15.48
C LEU A 92 -11.08 -2.67 -16.68
N HIS A 93 -11.14 -3.69 -17.56
CA HIS A 93 -10.22 -3.88 -18.67
C HIS A 93 -8.74 -3.84 -18.26
N ILE A 94 -8.41 -4.36 -17.08
CA ILE A 94 -7.03 -4.44 -16.59
C ILE A 94 -6.38 -5.71 -17.16
N PRO A 95 -5.25 -5.62 -17.89
CA PRO A 95 -4.56 -6.78 -18.45
C PRO A 95 -3.72 -7.51 -17.38
N GLY A 96 -4.35 -7.92 -16.28
CA GLY A 96 -3.70 -8.54 -15.15
C GLY A 96 -3.20 -9.95 -15.44
N LYS A 97 -1.92 -10.21 -15.18
CA LYS A 97 -1.31 -11.54 -15.27
C LYS A 97 -1.48 -12.24 -13.94
N ILE A 98 -2.37 -13.24 -13.86
CA ILE A 98 -2.57 -14.01 -12.63
C ILE A 98 -1.54 -15.12 -12.57
N PHE A 99 -0.85 -15.25 -11.43
CA PHE A 99 0.05 -16.35 -11.14
C PHE A 99 -0.30 -16.98 -9.80
N GLU A 100 -0.28 -18.29 -9.75
CA GLU A 100 -0.69 -19.09 -8.62
C GLU A 100 0.47 -19.36 -7.68
N THR A 101 0.18 -19.47 -6.40
CA THR A 101 1.12 -19.86 -5.36
C THR A 101 0.38 -20.64 -4.26
N GLU A 102 1.08 -21.50 -3.56
CA GLU A 102 0.54 -22.29 -2.43
C GLU A 102 0.78 -21.62 -1.07
N ILE A 103 0.86 -20.28 -1.05
CA ILE A 103 1.29 -19.52 0.13
C ILE A 103 0.37 -19.74 1.33
N PHE A 104 -0.95 -19.83 1.12
CA PHE A 104 -1.87 -20.06 2.24
C PHE A 104 -1.66 -21.42 2.88
N GLN A 105 -1.49 -22.46 2.05
CA GLN A 105 -1.23 -23.82 2.53
C GLN A 105 0.12 -23.89 3.24
N ILE A 106 1.19 -23.41 2.63
CA ILE A 106 2.54 -23.44 3.20
C ILE A 106 2.62 -22.65 4.52
N ALA A 107 1.98 -21.46 4.57
CA ALA A 107 1.99 -20.65 5.79
C ALA A 107 1.26 -21.35 6.94
N GLU A 108 0.17 -22.04 6.67
CA GLU A 108 -0.58 -22.81 7.66
C GLU A 108 0.22 -24.03 8.18
N GLU A 109 0.85 -24.78 7.26
CA GLU A 109 1.68 -25.93 7.60
C GLU A 109 2.92 -25.57 8.42
N VAL A 110 3.67 -24.54 8.00
CA VAL A 110 4.93 -24.11 8.65
C VAL A 110 4.67 -23.53 10.04
N THR A 111 3.59 -22.78 10.20
CA THR A 111 3.28 -22.13 11.49
C THR A 111 2.43 -22.99 12.42
N LYS A 112 1.97 -24.15 11.97
CA LYS A 112 1.00 -25.00 12.71
C LYS A 112 -0.21 -24.22 13.22
N GLY A 113 -0.62 -23.20 12.46
CA GLY A 113 -1.69 -22.29 12.83
C GLY A 113 -1.32 -21.16 13.80
N GLU A 114 -0.07 -21.10 14.29
CA GLU A 114 0.43 -19.98 15.10
C GLU A 114 1.00 -18.88 14.20
N TYR A 115 0.50 -17.62 14.33
CA TYR A 115 0.97 -16.44 13.57
C TYR A 115 1.05 -16.59 12.04
N PRO A 116 0.10 -17.24 11.36
CA PRO A 116 0.17 -17.48 9.92
C PRO A 116 0.18 -16.18 9.12
N CYS A 117 -0.39 -15.09 9.65
CA CYS A 117 -0.47 -13.80 8.97
C CYS A 117 0.89 -13.17 8.69
N TYR A 118 1.82 -13.21 9.65
CA TYR A 118 3.17 -12.66 9.46
C TYR A 118 3.94 -13.44 8.38
N MET A 119 3.93 -14.77 8.45
CA MET A 119 4.59 -15.65 7.48
C MET A 119 3.99 -15.46 6.09
N CYS A 120 2.66 -15.50 6.00
CA CYS A 120 1.93 -15.26 4.76
C CYS A 120 2.30 -13.91 4.12
N ALA A 121 2.29 -12.83 4.89
CA ALA A 121 2.65 -11.50 4.40
C ALA A 121 4.11 -11.45 3.88
N ARG A 122 5.04 -12.12 4.56
CA ARG A 122 6.45 -12.22 4.14
C ARG A 122 6.60 -13.01 2.84
N MET A 123 5.95 -14.17 2.74
CA MET A 123 5.99 -15.02 1.54
C MET A 123 5.34 -14.33 0.35
N ARG A 124 4.18 -13.70 0.54
CA ARG A 124 3.48 -12.93 -0.50
C ARG A 124 4.37 -11.83 -1.07
N ARG A 125 5.08 -11.12 -0.20
CA ARG A 125 6.01 -10.08 -0.63
C ARG A 125 7.16 -10.66 -1.46
N GLY A 126 7.76 -11.77 -1.01
CA GLY A 126 8.82 -12.47 -1.74
C GLY A 126 8.37 -12.91 -3.14
N ALA A 127 7.20 -13.56 -3.24
CA ALA A 127 6.64 -14.01 -4.51
C ALA A 127 6.35 -12.85 -5.48
N LEU A 128 5.81 -11.74 -4.97
CA LEU A 128 5.57 -10.53 -5.77
C LEU A 128 6.88 -9.95 -6.31
N TYR A 129 7.92 -9.86 -5.49
CA TYR A 129 9.23 -9.35 -5.93
C TYR A 129 9.86 -10.28 -6.98
N SER A 130 9.84 -11.60 -6.76
CA SER A 130 10.37 -12.57 -7.74
C SER A 130 9.63 -12.45 -9.08
N LYS A 131 8.30 -12.36 -9.06
CA LYS A 131 7.52 -12.23 -10.30
C LYS A 131 7.75 -10.91 -11.01
N ALA A 132 7.87 -9.81 -10.29
CA ALA A 132 8.19 -8.51 -10.87
C ALA A 132 9.59 -8.52 -11.53
N GLN A 133 10.58 -9.11 -10.87
CA GLN A 133 11.95 -9.23 -11.39
C GLN A 133 12.00 -10.14 -12.65
N GLU A 134 11.27 -11.27 -12.64
CA GLU A 134 11.11 -12.14 -13.81
C GLU A 134 10.55 -11.39 -15.04
N LEU A 135 9.65 -10.43 -14.80
CA LEU A 135 9.08 -9.58 -15.84
C LEU A 135 9.97 -8.37 -16.22
N GLY A 136 11.16 -8.27 -15.63
CA GLY A 136 12.11 -7.18 -15.88
C GLY A 136 11.71 -5.86 -15.24
N CYS A 137 10.82 -5.87 -14.24
CA CYS A 137 10.44 -4.66 -13.50
C CYS A 137 11.52 -4.30 -12.47
N ASN A 138 11.71 -3.00 -12.26
CA ASN A 138 12.57 -2.47 -11.21
C ASN A 138 11.76 -1.85 -10.05
N LYS A 139 10.44 -1.74 -10.17
CA LYS A 139 9.55 -1.22 -9.14
C LYS A 139 8.32 -2.07 -8.93
N ILE A 140 7.85 -2.13 -7.68
CA ILE A 140 6.54 -2.70 -7.32
C ILE A 140 5.71 -1.62 -6.67
N ALA A 141 4.54 -1.34 -7.25
CA ALA A 141 3.55 -0.41 -6.71
C ALA A 141 2.50 -1.17 -5.88
N LEU A 142 2.31 -0.74 -4.64
CA LEU A 142 1.31 -1.27 -3.71
C LEU A 142 0.25 -0.22 -3.38
N GLY A 143 -1.00 -0.66 -3.24
CA GLY A 143 -2.16 0.18 -2.96
C GLY A 143 -2.29 0.66 -1.50
N HIS A 144 -1.22 0.69 -0.71
CA HIS A 144 -1.26 1.26 0.63
C HIS A 144 -1.55 2.76 0.57
N HIS A 145 -2.51 3.20 1.38
CA HIS A 145 -3.03 4.55 1.38
C HIS A 145 -2.70 5.31 2.69
N MET A 146 -3.09 6.58 2.78
CA MET A 146 -2.78 7.45 3.92
C MET A 146 -3.18 6.84 5.27
N ASN A 147 -4.34 6.19 5.35
CA ASN A 147 -4.78 5.59 6.61
C ASN A 147 -3.87 4.43 7.06
N ASP A 148 -3.33 3.62 6.13
CA ASP A 148 -2.32 2.59 6.47
C ASP A 148 -1.05 3.21 7.07
N VAL A 149 -0.64 4.37 6.55
CA VAL A 149 0.54 5.10 7.04
C VAL A 149 0.31 5.59 8.47
N ILE A 150 -0.80 6.29 8.72
CA ILE A 150 -1.09 6.85 10.06
C ILE A 150 -1.39 5.75 11.08
N GLU A 151 -2.08 4.68 10.70
CA GLU A 151 -2.26 3.50 11.55
C GLU A 151 -0.91 2.86 11.91
N THR A 152 0.03 2.77 10.95
CA THR A 152 1.37 2.23 11.21
C THR A 152 2.17 3.11 12.16
N ILE A 153 2.09 4.43 12.06
CA ILE A 153 2.72 5.35 13.02
C ILE A 153 2.18 5.10 14.42
N MET A 154 0.86 5.10 14.57
CA MET A 154 0.22 4.91 15.87
C MET A 154 0.50 3.54 16.48
N LEU A 155 0.50 2.47 15.67
CA LEU A 155 0.91 1.13 16.10
C LEU A 155 2.35 1.11 16.64
N ASN A 156 3.28 1.74 15.94
CA ASN A 156 4.67 1.79 16.38
C ASN A 156 4.84 2.58 17.69
N VAL A 157 4.17 3.72 17.81
CA VAL A 157 4.24 4.55 19.03
C VAL A 157 3.62 3.85 20.22
N LEU A 158 2.41 3.31 20.08
CA LEU A 158 1.62 2.80 21.21
C LEU A 158 1.95 1.38 21.63
N TYR A 159 2.37 0.54 20.68
CA TYR A 159 2.59 -0.89 20.95
C TYR A 159 4.06 -1.33 20.81
N ALA A 160 4.85 -0.64 19.98
CA ALA A 160 6.26 -1.00 19.79
C ALA A 160 7.25 -0.03 20.49
N GLY A 161 6.74 1.05 21.12
CA GLY A 161 7.57 2.02 21.84
C GLY A 161 8.62 2.72 20.96
N LYS A 162 8.33 2.89 19.67
CA LYS A 162 9.26 3.53 18.73
C LYS A 162 8.50 4.35 17.69
N TYR A 163 9.15 5.36 17.15
CA TYR A 163 8.59 6.18 16.10
C TYR A 163 9.06 5.67 14.74
N ASN A 164 8.20 4.94 14.05
CA ASN A 164 8.43 4.46 12.68
C ASN A 164 7.19 4.68 11.82
N THR A 165 7.39 4.97 10.55
CA THR A 165 6.31 5.12 9.58
C THR A 165 6.38 4.06 8.49
N MET A 166 5.33 4.00 7.68
CA MET A 166 5.33 3.27 6.42
C MET A 166 5.93 4.17 5.33
N MET A 167 7.18 3.90 4.93
CA MET A 167 7.88 4.73 3.95
C MET A 167 7.20 4.70 2.58
N PRO A 168 7.09 5.85 1.86
CA PRO A 168 6.50 5.91 0.54
C PRO A 168 7.31 5.14 -0.52
N LYS A 169 8.61 4.99 -0.29
CA LYS A 169 9.56 4.30 -1.18
C LYS A 169 10.58 3.52 -0.36
N LEU A 170 10.87 2.29 -0.75
CA LEU A 170 11.84 1.42 -0.07
C LEU A 170 12.62 0.59 -1.10
N LYS A 171 13.94 0.50 -0.92
CA LYS A 171 14.76 -0.49 -1.63
C LYS A 171 14.51 -1.88 -1.06
N ALA A 172 14.38 -2.87 -1.93
CA ALA A 172 14.25 -4.26 -1.51
C ALA A 172 15.59 -4.79 -1.02
N LYS A 173 15.64 -5.36 0.20
CA LYS A 173 16.90 -5.85 0.78
C LYS A 173 17.44 -7.11 0.10
N ASN A 174 16.55 -7.97 -0.42
CA ASN A 174 16.89 -9.29 -0.96
C ASN A 174 16.68 -9.40 -2.48
N PHE A 175 16.35 -8.29 -3.15
CA PHE A 175 16.11 -8.23 -4.58
C PHE A 175 16.87 -7.04 -5.13
N GLU A 176 17.95 -7.31 -5.83
CA GLU A 176 18.82 -6.28 -6.38
C GLU A 176 18.05 -5.39 -7.38
N ASN A 177 18.30 -4.10 -7.31
CA ASN A 177 17.68 -3.07 -8.17
C ASN A 177 16.15 -3.01 -8.11
N MET A 178 15.52 -3.54 -7.05
CA MET A 178 14.08 -3.48 -6.87
C MET A 178 13.68 -2.46 -5.80
N GLU A 179 12.68 -1.65 -6.10
CA GLU A 179 12.06 -0.70 -5.18
C GLU A 179 10.58 -1.00 -4.98
N LEU A 180 10.11 -0.84 -3.76
CA LEU A 180 8.68 -0.83 -3.42
C LEU A 180 8.23 0.62 -3.34
N ILE A 181 7.12 0.95 -4.02
CA ILE A 181 6.53 2.29 -4.01
C ILE A 181 5.07 2.25 -3.55
N ARG A 182 4.62 3.34 -2.92
CA ARG A 182 3.24 3.52 -2.42
C ARG A 182 2.64 4.81 -2.98
N PRO A 183 2.10 4.77 -4.20
CA PRO A 183 1.60 5.98 -4.85
C PRO A 183 0.40 6.62 -4.16
N PHE A 184 -0.33 5.85 -3.31
CA PHE A 184 -1.50 6.32 -2.58
C PHE A 184 -1.19 6.92 -1.20
N TYR A 185 0.07 7.25 -0.93
CA TYR A 185 0.54 7.78 0.35
C TYR A 185 -0.29 8.94 0.91
N TYR A 186 -0.85 9.78 0.06
CA TYR A 186 -1.68 10.94 0.42
C TYR A 186 -3.19 10.75 0.18
N ILE A 187 -3.63 9.59 -0.33
CA ILE A 187 -5.04 9.32 -0.61
C ILE A 187 -5.70 8.74 0.63
N ARG A 188 -6.88 9.25 0.98
CA ARG A 188 -7.67 8.74 2.10
C ARG A 188 -8.46 7.49 1.70
N GLU A 189 -8.58 6.54 2.62
CA GLU A 189 -9.40 5.34 2.40
C GLU A 189 -10.85 5.67 2.05
N GLU A 190 -11.43 6.66 2.72
CA GLU A 190 -12.81 7.10 2.46
C GLU A 190 -13.06 7.52 1.00
N ASP A 191 -12.05 8.09 0.35
CA ASP A 191 -12.16 8.53 -1.04
C ASP A 191 -12.01 7.36 -2.03
N ILE A 192 -11.21 6.35 -1.68
CA ILE A 192 -11.15 5.08 -2.41
C ILE A 192 -12.48 4.35 -2.32
N ILE A 193 -13.11 4.32 -1.14
CA ILE A 193 -14.44 3.73 -0.92
C ILE A 193 -15.48 4.43 -1.78
N LYS A 194 -15.52 5.77 -1.79
CA LYS A 194 -16.44 6.54 -2.64
C LYS A 194 -16.27 6.22 -4.13
N TRP A 195 -15.02 6.08 -4.60
CA TRP A 195 -14.75 5.70 -5.98
C TRP A 195 -15.17 4.26 -6.28
N ARG A 196 -14.92 3.29 -5.40
CA ARG A 196 -15.38 1.90 -5.50
C ARG A 196 -16.90 1.84 -5.66
N ASP A 197 -17.63 2.56 -4.80
CA ASP A 197 -19.09 2.57 -4.79
C ASP A 197 -19.66 3.23 -6.05
N TYR A 198 -19.05 4.34 -6.48
CA TYR A 198 -19.39 4.99 -7.74
C TYR A 198 -19.18 4.05 -8.94
N SER A 199 -18.07 3.34 -8.96
CA SER A 199 -17.71 2.40 -10.02
C SER A 199 -18.47 1.08 -9.94
N LYS A 200 -19.30 0.86 -8.92
CA LYS A 200 -20.08 -0.38 -8.68
C LYS A 200 -19.19 -1.63 -8.64
N LEU A 201 -17.99 -1.50 -8.08
CA LEU A 201 -17.03 -2.60 -7.99
C LEU A 201 -17.39 -3.54 -6.84
N SER A 202 -17.42 -4.84 -7.12
CA SER A 202 -17.47 -5.90 -6.11
C SER A 202 -16.03 -6.31 -5.73
N ALA A 203 -15.32 -5.39 -5.04
CA ALA A 203 -13.96 -5.66 -4.60
C ALA A 203 -13.91 -6.83 -3.63
N LEU A 204 -12.79 -7.59 -3.65
CA LEU A 204 -12.54 -8.61 -2.64
C LEU A 204 -12.29 -7.92 -1.29
N ASP A 205 -12.99 -8.40 -0.28
CA ASP A 205 -12.60 -8.18 1.12
C ASP A 205 -11.38 -9.07 1.44
N CYS A 206 -10.91 -9.08 2.69
CA CYS A 206 -9.77 -9.91 3.05
C CYS A 206 -10.04 -11.38 2.67
N ALA A 207 -9.40 -11.87 1.61
CA ALA A 207 -9.60 -13.21 1.06
C ALA A 207 -8.99 -14.34 1.92
N CYS A 208 -8.40 -13.99 3.07
CA CYS A 208 -7.80 -14.92 4.01
C CYS A 208 -8.87 -15.46 4.97
N LYS A 209 -8.91 -16.80 5.15
CA LYS A 209 -9.77 -17.45 6.15
C LYS A 209 -9.41 -17.08 7.60
N VAL A 210 -8.22 -16.51 7.83
CA VAL A 210 -7.67 -16.18 9.16
C VAL A 210 -7.87 -14.69 9.48
N THR A 211 -9.12 -14.25 9.60
CA THR A 211 -9.47 -12.86 9.99
C THR A 211 -9.36 -12.58 11.51
N LYS A 212 -8.86 -13.52 12.32
CA LYS A 212 -8.86 -13.45 13.80
C LYS A 212 -7.46 -13.31 14.41
N SER A 213 -6.47 -12.71 13.72
CA SER A 213 -5.16 -12.46 14.35
C SER A 213 -5.21 -11.29 15.33
N GLU A 214 -4.40 -11.35 16.40
CA GLU A 214 -4.22 -10.22 17.34
C GLU A 214 -3.78 -8.94 16.62
N GLU A 215 -2.95 -9.07 15.57
CA GLU A 215 -2.51 -7.93 14.75
C GLU A 215 -3.69 -7.25 14.03
N ALA A 216 -4.62 -8.04 13.47
CA ALA A 216 -5.81 -7.52 12.84
C ALA A 216 -6.73 -6.82 13.85
N TYR A 217 -6.85 -7.37 15.07
CA TYR A 217 -7.59 -6.76 16.16
C TYR A 217 -6.95 -5.43 16.59
N THR A 218 -5.65 -5.42 16.83
CA THR A 218 -4.90 -4.23 17.26
C THR A 218 -5.01 -3.11 16.20
N ARG A 219 -4.88 -3.45 14.91
CA ARG A 219 -5.05 -2.48 13.83
C ARG A 219 -6.49 -1.90 13.80
N LYS A 220 -7.50 -2.73 14.02
CA LYS A 220 -8.89 -2.29 14.13
C LYS A 220 -9.10 -1.33 15.30
N MET A 221 -8.47 -1.60 16.45
CA MET A 221 -8.51 -0.71 17.62
C MET A 221 -7.87 0.65 17.32
N ILE A 222 -6.71 0.67 16.67
CA ILE A 222 -6.05 1.92 16.25
C ILE A 222 -6.93 2.70 15.27
N LYS A 223 -7.51 2.03 14.29
CA LYS A 223 -8.43 2.66 13.32
C LYS A 223 -9.62 3.32 14.04
N GLN A 224 -10.21 2.62 15.01
CA GLN A 224 -11.33 3.16 15.81
C GLN A 224 -10.88 4.37 16.65
N MET A 225 -9.72 4.28 17.31
CA MET A 225 -9.17 5.36 18.11
C MET A 225 -8.94 6.63 17.26
N ILE A 226 -8.36 6.50 16.06
CA ILE A 226 -8.18 7.64 15.15
C ILE A 226 -9.53 8.20 14.73
N ALA A 227 -10.51 7.35 14.43
CA ALA A 227 -11.86 7.78 14.06
C ALA A 227 -12.57 8.54 15.20
N ASP A 228 -12.36 8.12 16.44
CA ASP A 228 -12.92 8.80 17.60
C ASP A 228 -12.24 10.16 17.83
N MET A 229 -10.91 10.22 17.78
CA MET A 229 -10.18 11.50 17.84
C MET A 229 -10.58 12.48 16.72
N LYS A 230 -10.93 11.97 15.53
CA LYS A 230 -11.37 12.80 14.40
C LYS A 230 -12.68 13.54 14.67
N LYS A 231 -13.54 13.05 15.58
CA LYS A 231 -14.80 13.72 15.96
C LYS A 231 -14.54 15.06 16.63
N ASP A 232 -13.52 15.12 17.50
CA ASP A 232 -13.15 16.31 18.24
C ASP A 232 -12.11 17.17 17.49
N ASN A 233 -11.23 16.52 16.73
CA ASN A 233 -10.20 17.16 15.93
C ASN A 233 -10.22 16.65 14.47
N PRO A 234 -10.95 17.29 13.56
CA PRO A 234 -11.03 16.90 12.15
C PRO A 234 -9.67 16.85 11.42
N GLY A 235 -8.65 17.53 11.94
CA GLY A 235 -7.28 17.58 11.40
C GLY A 235 -6.36 16.47 11.90
N VAL A 236 -6.79 15.59 12.82
CA VAL A 236 -5.92 14.63 13.51
C VAL A 236 -5.18 13.68 12.55
N GLU A 237 -5.84 13.18 11.51
CA GLU A 237 -5.21 12.30 10.50
C GLU A 237 -4.02 12.99 9.83
N ILE A 238 -4.18 14.26 9.45
CA ILE A 238 -3.12 15.05 8.82
C ILE A 238 -2.02 15.38 9.82
N SER A 239 -2.35 15.62 11.08
CA SER A 239 -1.37 15.88 12.15
C SER A 239 -0.49 14.65 12.39
N ILE A 240 -1.09 13.45 12.48
CA ILE A 240 -0.34 12.18 12.59
C ILE A 240 0.56 11.97 11.37
N LEU A 241 0.05 12.17 10.15
CA LEU A 241 0.85 12.02 8.93
C LEU A 241 2.04 13.00 8.93
N ARG A 242 1.78 14.28 9.22
CA ARG A 242 2.80 15.34 9.24
C ARG A 242 3.89 15.10 10.28
N SER A 243 3.59 14.46 11.39
CA SER A 243 4.59 14.14 12.41
C SER A 243 5.74 13.31 11.84
N ALA A 244 5.48 12.44 10.85
CA ALA A 244 6.50 11.65 10.18
C ALA A 244 7.33 12.43 9.14
N HIS A 245 6.85 13.60 8.70
CA HIS A 245 7.56 14.50 7.78
C HIS A 245 8.32 15.62 8.50
N ASN A 246 8.12 15.78 9.81
CA ASN A 246 8.62 16.91 10.57
C ASN A 246 9.13 16.46 11.94
N VAL A 247 10.05 15.48 11.94
CA VAL A 247 10.72 15.02 13.16
C VAL A 247 11.82 16.00 13.51
N ASN A 248 11.76 16.57 14.72
CA ASN A 248 12.82 17.40 15.27
C ASN A 248 13.76 16.55 16.13
N CYS A 249 14.93 16.21 15.61
CA CYS A 249 15.90 15.35 16.29
C CYS A 249 16.54 16.03 17.52
N ASP A 250 16.59 17.38 17.55
CA ASP A 250 17.12 18.13 18.70
C ASP A 250 16.23 18.01 19.96
N MET A 251 14.99 17.61 19.77
CA MET A 251 13.97 17.54 20.83
C MET A 251 13.56 16.09 21.16
N VAL A 252 14.44 15.11 20.88
CA VAL A 252 14.24 13.71 21.25
C VAL A 252 15.40 13.23 22.12
N VAL A 253 15.12 12.34 23.07
CA VAL A 253 16.17 11.78 23.97
C VAL A 253 17.18 10.92 23.22
N GLY A 254 16.76 10.31 22.11
CA GLY A 254 17.62 9.53 21.24
C GLY A 254 16.92 9.07 19.98
N TYR A 255 17.69 8.77 18.96
CA TYR A 255 17.21 8.28 17.67
C TYR A 255 18.18 7.25 17.07
N GLN A 256 17.77 6.56 16.03
CA GLN A 256 18.60 5.64 15.26
C GLN A 256 18.70 6.11 13.82
N GLN A 257 19.93 6.17 13.29
CA GLN A 257 20.21 6.48 11.90
C GLN A 257 21.26 5.51 11.35
N ASN A 258 21.00 4.90 10.20
CA ASN A 258 21.90 3.93 9.55
C ASN A 258 22.33 2.74 10.44
N GLY A 259 21.51 2.39 11.43
CA GLY A 259 21.81 1.32 12.41
C GLY A 259 22.57 1.78 13.64
N GLU A 260 23.03 3.01 13.69
CA GLU A 260 23.69 3.63 14.83
C GLU A 260 22.68 4.31 15.76
N LYS A 261 22.96 4.28 17.07
CA LYS A 261 22.15 4.95 18.08
C LYS A 261 22.79 6.27 18.43
N HIS A 262 21.99 7.32 18.42
CA HIS A 262 22.36 8.68 18.82
C HIS A 262 21.59 9.08 20.06
N THR A 263 22.23 9.85 20.95
CA THR A 263 21.61 10.37 22.17
C THR A 263 21.79 11.89 22.23
N PHE A 264 20.91 12.57 22.94
CA PHE A 264 21.00 14.02 23.14
C PHE A 264 22.30 14.45 23.86
N LEU A 265 22.98 13.51 24.57
CA LEU A 265 24.24 13.78 25.27
C LEU A 265 25.41 14.05 24.32
N GLU A 266 25.35 13.58 23.08
CA GLU A 266 26.40 13.81 22.07
C GLU A 266 26.54 15.30 21.75
N GLU A 267 25.41 16.03 21.65
CA GLU A 267 25.41 17.47 21.41
C GLU A 267 25.50 18.29 22.71
N PHE A 268 24.97 17.75 23.82
CA PHE A 268 24.99 18.46 25.11
C PHE A 268 26.38 18.57 25.71
N ASN A 269 27.27 17.60 25.46
CA ASN A 269 28.65 17.56 25.98
C ASN A 269 29.72 18.00 24.94
N GLY A 270 29.30 18.37 23.72
CA GLY A 270 30.16 18.86 22.63
C GLY A 270 30.25 20.42 22.68
#